data_2a6c7d5d65c9ac86e34b0c652d810e0e
#
_entry.id   2a6c7d5d65c9ac86e34b0c652d810e0e
#
_cell.length_a   1.000
_cell.length_b   1.000
_cell.length_c   1.000
_cell.angle_alpha   90.00
_cell.angle_beta   90.00
_cell.angle_gamma   90.00
#
_symmetry.space_group_name_H-M   'P 1'
#
loop_
_entity.id
_entity.type
_entity.pdbx_description
1 polymer ?
#
loop_
_entity_poly.entity_id
_entity_poly.type
_entity_poly.pdbx_seq_one_letter_code
_entity_poly.pdbx_strand_id
1 'polypeptide(L)'
;MTLMLTLGTAVFGAQKTLPSGKDTGSINVTNLKPGDTVTAYQFVKADYNEYGFTGYSAINNYVKDPVAPTAQEVIDMASSAATMTVAAEKKVATGDTEVTLNGLPVGYYLVMVTSGSETVYSPMIAGIYYSKSATDNTLTNGAISADSDFEIKAQKCWAK
;
A
#
# COMPACT_ATOMS: atom_id res chain seq x y z
N MET A 1 -25.15 33.01 -40.31
CA MET A 1 -24.98 31.57 -40.32
C MET A 1 -24.14 31.15 -39.14
N THR A 2 -24.78 30.63 -38.17
CA THR A 2 -24.13 30.28 -36.95
C THR A 2 -23.57 28.89 -37.11
N LEU A 3 -22.31 28.80 -37.20
CA LEU A 3 -21.67 27.55 -37.13
C LEU A 3 -21.81 27.07 -35.70
N MET A 4 -22.74 26.22 -35.50
CA MET A 4 -22.83 25.51 -34.26
C MET A 4 -21.67 24.56 -34.22
N LEU A 5 -20.66 25.05 -33.68
CA LEU A 5 -19.62 24.22 -33.24
C LEU A 5 -20.11 23.48 -32.03
N THR A 6 -20.95 22.59 -32.24
CA THR A 6 -21.22 21.59 -31.26
C THR A 6 -19.98 20.73 -31.18
N LEU A 7 -19.06 21.28 -30.64
CA LEU A 7 -17.95 20.53 -30.25
C LEU A 7 -18.48 19.56 -29.27
N GLY A 8 -18.76 18.51 -29.78
CA GLY A 8 -19.15 17.38 -29.01
C GLY A 8 -18.12 16.91 -28.01
N THR A 9 -17.72 17.76 -27.58
CA THR A 9 -16.80 17.80 -26.59
C THR A 9 -17.14 16.98 -25.44
N ALA A 10 -18.35 16.90 -25.18
CA ALA A 10 -18.80 16.10 -24.08
C ALA A 10 -18.47 14.65 -24.21
N VAL A 11 -18.08 14.27 -25.36
CA VAL A 11 -17.93 12.87 -25.63
C VAL A 11 -16.66 12.29 -25.11
N PHE A 12 -15.79 13.12 -24.73
CA PHE A 12 -14.51 12.57 -24.41
C PHE A 12 -14.45 11.94 -23.07
N GLY A 13 -15.55 11.55 -22.46
CA GLY A 13 -15.49 10.76 -21.34
C GLY A 13 -14.20 10.89 -20.57
N ALA A 14 -13.90 10.07 -19.76
CA ALA A 14 -12.69 10.11 -18.99
C ALA A 14 -11.46 9.96 -19.91
N GLN A 15 -10.88 11.07 -20.28
CA GLN A 15 -9.55 11.02 -20.85
C GLN A 15 -8.61 10.51 -19.78
N LYS A 16 -8.03 9.36 -20.02
CA LYS A 16 -7.08 8.78 -19.09
C LYS A 16 -5.82 9.63 -19.07
N THR A 17 -5.44 10.01 -17.87
CA THR A 17 -4.23 10.76 -17.66
C THR A 17 -3.04 9.79 -17.64
N LEU A 18 -1.89 10.26 -18.09
CA LEU A 18 -0.68 9.47 -17.93
C LEU A 18 -0.35 9.27 -16.47
N PRO A 19 0.17 8.10 -16.10
CA PRO A 19 0.70 7.89 -14.77
C PRO A 19 1.73 8.93 -14.38
N SER A 20 1.62 9.42 -13.14
CA SER A 20 2.55 10.41 -12.61
C SER A 20 2.71 10.25 -11.10
N GLY A 21 3.70 10.90 -10.54
CA GLY A 21 3.93 10.89 -9.10
C GLY A 21 2.82 11.51 -8.26
N LYS A 22 1.80 12.10 -8.90
CA LYS A 22 0.63 12.63 -8.21
C LYS A 22 -0.45 11.56 -7.98
N ASP A 23 -0.33 10.41 -8.62
CA ASP A 23 -1.30 9.34 -8.46
C ASP A 23 -1.20 8.75 -7.05
N THR A 24 -2.34 8.63 -6.41
CA THR A 24 -2.43 8.03 -5.07
C THR A 24 -3.54 6.99 -5.03
N GLY A 25 -3.32 5.99 -4.20
CA GLY A 25 -4.29 4.95 -3.96
C GLY A 25 -4.48 4.71 -2.48
N SER A 26 -5.03 3.56 -2.15
CA SER A 26 -5.35 3.20 -0.77
C SER A 26 -4.94 1.76 -0.46
N ILE A 27 -4.81 1.48 0.83
CA ILE A 27 -4.63 0.13 1.36
C ILE A 27 -5.72 -0.11 2.38
N ASN A 28 -6.53 -1.14 2.14
CA ASN A 28 -7.55 -1.58 3.09
C ASN A 28 -7.01 -2.77 3.89
N VAL A 29 -7.08 -2.67 5.20
CA VAL A 29 -6.64 -3.73 6.12
C VAL A 29 -7.85 -4.20 6.91
N THR A 30 -8.13 -5.49 6.83
CA THR A 30 -9.26 -6.14 7.51
C THR A 30 -8.78 -7.04 8.64
N ASN A 31 -9.73 -7.65 9.34
CA ASN A 31 -9.47 -8.58 10.44
C ASN A 31 -8.71 -7.94 11.61
N LEU A 32 -9.05 -6.69 11.88
CA LEU A 32 -8.49 -5.91 12.98
C LEU A 32 -9.46 -5.88 14.17
N LYS A 33 -8.98 -5.37 15.28
CA LYS A 33 -9.76 -5.11 16.47
C LYS A 33 -9.80 -3.62 16.76
N PRO A 34 -10.89 -3.12 17.36
CA PRO A 34 -10.94 -1.72 17.80
C PRO A 34 -9.73 -1.39 18.68
N GLY A 35 -9.12 -0.25 18.42
CA GLY A 35 -7.92 0.18 19.14
C GLY A 35 -6.59 -0.21 18.52
N ASP A 36 -6.59 -1.12 17.55
CA ASP A 36 -5.38 -1.44 16.80
C ASP A 36 -4.93 -0.23 15.97
N THR A 37 -3.64 -0.06 15.79
CA THR A 37 -3.07 1.00 14.96
C THR A 37 -2.35 0.38 13.79
N VAL A 38 -2.72 0.79 12.58
CA VAL A 38 -2.13 0.32 11.34
C VAL A 38 -1.19 1.40 10.81
N THR A 39 0.05 1.02 10.54
CA THR A 39 1.07 1.93 10.01
C THR A 39 1.65 1.35 8.73
N ALA A 40 1.74 2.17 7.69
CA ALA A 40 2.33 1.79 6.41
C ALA A 40 3.64 2.53 6.20
N TYR A 41 4.65 1.79 5.75
CA TYR A 41 5.98 2.30 5.43
C TYR A 41 6.29 1.94 3.99
N GLN A 42 6.54 2.92 3.15
CA GLN A 42 6.86 2.66 1.75
C GLN A 42 8.30 2.15 1.62
N PHE A 43 8.50 1.02 0.97
CA PHE A 43 9.84 0.49 0.71
C PHE A 43 10.16 0.36 -0.79
N VAL A 44 9.17 0.53 -1.64
CA VAL A 44 9.32 0.57 -3.10
C VAL A 44 8.47 1.70 -3.64
N LYS A 45 9.06 2.51 -4.50
CA LYS A 45 8.38 3.62 -5.17
C LYS A 45 8.23 3.34 -6.65
N ALA A 46 7.25 3.98 -7.28
CA ALA A 46 7.11 4.00 -8.72
C ALA A 46 8.00 5.09 -9.33
N ASP A 47 8.53 4.81 -10.51
CA ASP A 47 9.33 5.75 -11.28
C ASP A 47 8.56 6.19 -12.52
N TYR A 48 8.81 7.43 -12.96
CA TYR A 48 8.07 8.05 -14.04
C TYR A 48 8.99 8.82 -14.97
N ASN A 49 8.55 8.97 -16.21
CA ASN A 49 9.12 9.92 -17.15
C ASN A 49 7.97 10.66 -17.85
N GLU A 50 8.28 11.42 -18.89
CA GLU A 50 7.29 12.18 -19.65
C GLU A 50 6.26 11.31 -20.38
N TYR A 51 6.50 10.01 -20.50
CA TYR A 51 5.60 9.07 -21.16
C TYR A 51 4.82 8.19 -20.20
N GLY A 52 4.95 8.41 -18.91
CA GLY A 52 4.19 7.68 -17.89
C GLY A 52 5.07 6.92 -16.90
N PHE A 53 4.57 5.76 -16.49
CA PHE A 53 5.23 4.89 -15.53
C PHE A 53 6.35 4.08 -16.19
N THR A 54 7.51 4.01 -15.55
CA THR A 54 8.68 3.33 -16.11
C THR A 54 9.13 2.10 -15.33
N GLY A 55 8.71 1.93 -14.10
CA GLY A 55 9.09 0.80 -13.28
C GLY A 55 9.12 1.13 -11.79
N TYR A 56 9.68 0.25 -11.02
CA TYR A 56 9.78 0.39 -9.57
C TYR A 56 11.23 0.44 -9.11
N SER A 57 11.47 1.17 -8.03
CA SER A 57 12.79 1.26 -7.39
C SER A 57 12.66 1.04 -5.90
N ALA A 58 13.63 0.33 -5.33
CA ALA A 58 13.70 0.16 -3.87
C ALA A 58 14.11 1.49 -3.21
N ILE A 59 13.45 1.79 -2.10
CA ILE A 59 13.83 2.92 -1.25
C ILE A 59 14.90 2.41 -0.27
N ASN A 60 15.99 3.17 -0.13
CA ASN A 60 17.08 2.87 0.82
C ASN A 60 17.60 1.42 0.75
N ASN A 61 17.49 0.79 -0.41
CA ASN A 61 17.93 -0.58 -0.63
C ASN A 61 17.32 -1.59 0.35
N TYR A 62 16.11 -1.34 0.83
CA TYR A 62 15.42 -2.26 1.73
C TYR A 62 15.21 -3.64 1.10
N VAL A 63 15.03 -3.68 -0.21
CA VAL A 63 14.87 -4.92 -0.97
C VAL A 63 15.77 -4.88 -2.21
N LYS A 64 16.22 -6.04 -2.67
CA LYS A 64 17.05 -6.14 -3.87
C LYS A 64 16.19 -6.08 -5.13
N ASP A 65 15.11 -6.85 -5.14
CA ASP A 65 14.15 -6.84 -6.25
C ASP A 65 12.89 -6.07 -5.80
N PRO A 66 12.62 -4.91 -6.39
CA PRO A 66 11.48 -4.08 -5.98
C PRO A 66 10.13 -4.79 -6.03
N VAL A 67 9.96 -5.75 -6.91
CA VAL A 67 8.66 -6.44 -7.09
C VAL A 67 8.64 -7.84 -6.48
N ALA A 68 9.72 -8.28 -5.87
CA ALA A 68 9.82 -9.62 -5.29
C ALA A 68 10.66 -9.61 -4.00
N PRO A 69 10.17 -8.97 -2.92
CA PRO A 69 10.87 -8.97 -1.65
C PRO A 69 10.96 -10.40 -1.10
N THR A 70 12.09 -10.74 -0.50
CA THR A 70 12.25 -12.03 0.17
C THR A 70 11.64 -11.98 1.56
N ALA A 71 11.31 -13.15 2.10
CA ALA A 71 10.80 -13.25 3.48
C ALA A 71 11.78 -12.65 4.47
N GLN A 72 13.08 -12.87 4.29
CA GLN A 72 14.09 -12.31 5.19
C GLN A 72 14.13 -10.78 5.11
N GLU A 73 14.01 -10.21 3.92
CA GLU A 73 13.96 -8.76 3.76
C GLU A 73 12.74 -8.16 4.47
N VAL A 74 11.59 -8.82 4.41
CA VAL A 74 10.40 -8.37 5.14
C VAL A 74 10.63 -8.41 6.65
N ILE A 75 11.24 -9.48 7.16
CA ILE A 75 11.57 -9.61 8.59
C ILE A 75 12.54 -8.50 9.01
N ASP A 76 13.56 -8.24 8.21
CA ASP A 76 14.55 -7.20 8.51
C ASP A 76 13.92 -5.81 8.52
N MET A 77 13.05 -5.49 7.56
CA MET A 77 12.31 -4.24 7.56
C MET A 77 11.42 -4.11 8.79
N ALA A 78 10.70 -5.17 9.14
CA ALA A 78 9.82 -5.16 10.31
C ALA A 78 10.61 -4.90 11.59
N SER A 79 11.79 -5.49 11.71
CA SER A 79 12.67 -5.30 12.86
C SER A 79 13.20 -3.87 12.99
N SER A 80 13.30 -3.16 11.87
CA SER A 80 13.83 -1.79 11.82
C SER A 80 12.75 -0.76 11.44
N ALA A 81 11.47 -1.13 11.55
CA ALA A 81 10.37 -0.26 11.13
C ALA A 81 10.39 1.11 11.84
N ALA A 82 10.85 1.15 13.09
CA ALA A 82 10.96 2.40 13.83
C ALA A 82 11.90 3.42 13.17
N THR A 83 12.80 2.97 12.30
CA THR A 83 13.73 3.85 11.56
C THR A 83 13.19 4.26 10.20
N MET A 84 12.09 3.65 9.75
CA MET A 84 11.47 3.95 8.46
C MET A 84 10.54 5.15 8.56
N THR A 85 10.37 5.84 7.45
CA THR A 85 9.43 6.96 7.39
C THR A 85 8.00 6.45 7.28
N VAL A 86 7.13 6.92 8.16
CA VAL A 86 5.71 6.59 8.13
C VAL A 86 5.06 7.25 6.92
N ALA A 87 4.42 6.45 6.06
CA ALA A 87 3.66 6.95 4.93
C ALA A 87 2.22 7.28 5.33
N ALA A 88 1.60 6.44 6.15
CA ALA A 88 0.28 6.67 6.71
C ALA A 88 0.10 5.85 7.98
N GLU A 89 -0.72 6.35 8.88
CA GLU A 89 -1.06 5.65 10.12
C GLU A 89 -2.51 5.94 10.48
N LYS A 90 -3.23 4.91 10.92
CA LYS A 90 -4.61 5.07 11.33
C LYS A 90 -4.98 4.06 12.41
N LYS A 91 -5.73 4.52 13.39
CA LYS A 91 -6.24 3.70 14.48
C LYS A 91 -7.63 3.19 14.13
N VAL A 92 -7.90 1.93 14.46
CA VAL A 92 -9.21 1.32 14.25
C VAL A 92 -10.18 1.88 15.30
N ALA A 93 -11.27 2.46 14.82
CA ALA A 93 -12.28 3.07 15.69
C ALA A 93 -13.10 2.01 16.43
N THR A 94 -13.73 2.43 17.53
CA THR A 94 -14.64 1.58 18.28
C THR A 94 -15.79 1.10 17.38
N GLY A 95 -16.00 -0.19 17.36
CA GLY A 95 -17.03 -0.82 16.52
C GLY A 95 -16.55 -1.23 15.15
N ASP A 96 -15.34 -0.83 14.74
CA ASP A 96 -14.78 -1.19 13.44
C ASP A 96 -13.83 -2.38 13.57
N THR A 97 -13.67 -3.10 12.46
CA THR A 97 -12.71 -4.21 12.33
C THR A 97 -11.81 -4.06 11.13
N GLU A 98 -11.87 -2.92 10.47
CA GLU A 98 -11.04 -2.62 9.32
C GLU A 98 -10.68 -1.13 9.29
N VAL A 99 -9.67 -0.81 8.50
CA VAL A 99 -9.24 0.56 8.30
C VAL A 99 -8.70 0.70 6.87
N THR A 100 -8.92 1.85 6.28
CA THR A 100 -8.38 2.17 4.97
C THR A 100 -7.40 3.34 5.09
N LEU A 101 -6.17 3.11 4.63
CA LEU A 101 -5.16 4.14 4.52
C LEU A 101 -5.26 4.76 3.13
N ASN A 102 -5.54 6.05 3.05
CA ASN A 102 -5.75 6.77 1.80
C ASN A 102 -4.58 7.68 1.44
N GLY A 103 -4.54 8.14 0.19
CA GLY A 103 -3.58 9.13 -0.25
C GLY A 103 -2.15 8.62 -0.35
N LEU A 104 -1.97 7.33 -0.57
CA LEU A 104 -0.66 6.70 -0.65
C LEU A 104 -0.13 6.71 -2.08
N PRO A 105 1.13 7.13 -2.31
CA PRO A 105 1.76 7.01 -3.61
C PRO A 105 1.79 5.57 -4.13
N VAL A 106 1.88 5.42 -5.43
CA VAL A 106 2.02 4.11 -6.07
C VAL A 106 3.33 3.46 -5.66
N GLY A 107 3.28 2.20 -5.27
CA GLY A 107 4.44 1.43 -4.83
C GLY A 107 4.06 0.33 -3.85
N TYR A 108 5.04 -0.16 -3.13
CA TYR A 108 4.84 -1.25 -2.18
C TYR A 108 5.16 -0.79 -0.76
N TYR A 109 4.41 -1.34 0.18
CA TYR A 109 4.38 -0.89 1.57
C TYR A 109 4.55 -2.07 2.52
N LEU A 110 5.37 -1.86 3.54
CA LEU A 110 5.35 -2.69 4.74
C LEU A 110 4.20 -2.17 5.61
N VAL A 111 3.28 -3.05 5.99
CA VAL A 111 2.16 -2.70 6.86
C VAL A 111 2.32 -3.41 8.19
N MET A 112 2.40 -2.63 9.24
CA MET A 112 2.55 -3.10 10.62
C MET A 112 1.30 -2.75 11.41
N VAL A 113 0.86 -3.66 12.25
CA VAL A 113 -0.25 -3.43 13.16
C VAL A 113 0.25 -3.54 14.59
N THR A 114 0.01 -2.50 15.38
CA THR A 114 0.28 -2.52 16.81
C THR A 114 -1.05 -2.55 17.55
N SER A 115 -1.11 -3.41 18.56
CA SER A 115 -2.31 -3.57 19.35
C SER A 115 -2.17 -2.87 20.70
N GLY A 116 -3.27 -2.35 21.21
CA GLY A 116 -3.34 -1.87 22.60
C GLY A 116 -3.45 -3.01 23.60
N SER A 117 -3.51 -4.24 23.13
CA SER A 117 -3.57 -5.46 23.94
C SER A 117 -2.30 -6.29 23.68
N GLU A 118 -2.30 -7.53 24.15
CA GLU A 118 -1.16 -8.45 23.95
C GLU A 118 -1.14 -9.12 22.58
N THR A 119 -2.03 -8.74 21.67
CA THR A 119 -2.08 -9.31 20.33
C THR A 119 -0.89 -8.85 19.51
N VAL A 120 -0.22 -9.79 18.86
CA VAL A 120 0.88 -9.53 17.94
C VAL A 120 0.44 -9.92 16.54
N TYR A 121 0.70 -9.03 15.58
CA TYR A 121 0.35 -9.25 14.18
C TYR A 121 1.61 -9.48 13.35
N SER A 122 1.51 -10.37 12.37
CA SER A 122 2.57 -10.56 11.39
C SER A 122 2.76 -9.30 10.55
N PRO A 123 3.99 -8.94 10.19
CA PRO A 123 4.21 -7.91 9.19
C PRO A 123 3.60 -8.34 7.85
N MET A 124 3.07 -7.36 7.13
CA MET A 124 2.37 -7.60 5.87
C MET A 124 2.95 -6.72 4.76
N ILE A 125 2.76 -7.16 3.53
CA ILE A 125 3.14 -6.40 2.35
C ILE A 125 1.87 -6.09 1.56
N ALA A 126 1.72 -4.84 1.16
CA ALA A 126 0.63 -4.40 0.30
C ALA A 126 1.16 -3.54 -0.82
N GLY A 127 0.51 -3.58 -1.97
CA GLY A 127 0.90 -2.80 -3.13
C GLY A 127 -0.23 -1.96 -3.69
N ILE A 128 0.15 -0.83 -4.23
CA ILE A 128 -0.70 0.01 -5.06
C ILE A 128 0.01 0.11 -6.39
N TYR A 129 -0.61 -0.41 -7.45
CA TYR A 129 0.08 -0.53 -8.73
C TYR A 129 -0.84 -0.26 -9.90
N TYR A 130 -0.24 0.05 -11.04
CA TYR A 130 -0.99 0.27 -12.28
C TYR A 130 -1.47 -1.06 -12.83
N SER A 131 -2.78 -1.16 -13.05
CA SER A 131 -3.43 -2.43 -13.36
C SER A 131 -3.58 -2.69 -14.85
N LYS A 132 -3.33 -1.71 -15.71
CA LYS A 132 -3.56 -1.86 -17.15
C LYS A 132 -2.30 -1.70 -17.98
N SER A 133 -1.67 -0.52 -17.96
CA SER A 133 -0.46 -0.29 -18.74
C SER A 133 0.34 0.88 -18.18
N ALA A 134 1.53 1.07 -18.72
CA ALA A 134 2.42 2.17 -18.32
C ALA A 134 1.88 3.55 -18.72
N THR A 135 0.88 3.60 -19.59
CA THR A 135 0.27 4.85 -20.06
C THR A 135 -1.15 5.07 -19.55
N ASP A 136 -1.65 4.18 -18.71
CA ASP A 136 -2.99 4.22 -18.15
C ASP A 136 -2.91 4.33 -16.62
N ASN A 137 -3.43 5.41 -16.06
CA ASN A 137 -3.34 5.68 -14.63
C ASN A 137 -4.35 4.92 -13.76
N THR A 138 -5.01 3.91 -14.31
CA THR A 138 -5.90 3.06 -13.51
C THR A 138 -5.11 2.25 -12.50
N LEU A 139 -5.48 2.35 -11.24
CA LEU A 139 -4.77 1.71 -10.13
C LEU A 139 -5.51 0.51 -9.57
N THR A 140 -4.75 -0.47 -9.12
CA THR A 140 -5.22 -1.49 -8.19
C THR A 140 -4.75 -1.10 -6.80
N ASN A 141 -5.69 -1.02 -5.86
CA ASN A 141 -5.41 -0.68 -4.47
C ASN A 141 -5.03 -1.92 -3.67
N GLY A 142 -4.34 -1.70 -2.56
CA GLY A 142 -3.98 -2.78 -1.66
C GLY A 142 -5.16 -3.23 -0.81
N ALA A 143 -5.27 -4.54 -0.62
CA ALA A 143 -6.26 -5.14 0.25
C ALA A 143 -5.63 -6.34 0.95
N ILE A 144 -5.50 -6.26 2.25
CA ILE A 144 -4.86 -7.30 3.06
C ILE A 144 -5.67 -7.59 4.33
N SER A 145 -5.50 -8.79 4.84
CA SER A 145 -6.13 -9.23 6.09
C SER A 145 -5.05 -9.41 7.16
N ALA A 146 -5.24 -8.76 8.29
CA ALA A 146 -4.29 -8.87 9.39
C ALA A 146 -4.26 -10.30 9.94
N ASP A 147 -3.05 -10.78 10.23
CA ASP A 147 -2.83 -12.12 10.79
C ASP A 147 -2.31 -11.98 12.21
N SER A 148 -3.18 -12.27 13.17
CA SER A 148 -2.86 -12.24 14.60
C SER A 148 -2.47 -13.60 15.17
N ASP A 149 -2.48 -14.65 14.36
CA ASP A 149 -2.16 -16.00 14.83
C ASP A 149 -0.66 -16.24 14.96
N PHE A 150 0.15 -15.31 14.50
CA PHE A 150 1.59 -15.43 14.49
C PHE A 150 2.17 -15.74 15.87
N GLU A 151 1.73 -15.01 16.88
CA GLU A 151 2.22 -15.20 18.25
C GLU A 151 1.79 -16.53 18.83
N ILE A 152 0.56 -16.95 18.57
CA ILE A 152 0.06 -18.24 19.02
C ILE A 152 0.90 -19.38 18.48
N LYS A 153 1.27 -19.30 17.21
CA LYS A 153 2.14 -20.29 16.58
C LYS A 153 3.53 -20.31 17.22
N ALA A 154 4.08 -19.13 17.48
CA ALA A 154 5.38 -19.00 18.12
C ALA A 154 5.34 -19.57 19.55
N GLN A 155 4.33 -19.25 20.32
CA GLN A 155 4.16 -19.77 21.68
C GLN A 155 4.05 -21.30 21.70
N LYS A 156 3.32 -21.87 20.76
CA LYS A 156 3.21 -23.33 20.65
C LYS A 156 4.56 -23.98 20.39
N CYS A 157 5.43 -23.34 19.64
CA CYS A 157 6.79 -23.83 19.43
C CYS A 157 7.65 -23.78 20.70
N TRP A 158 7.41 -22.79 21.54
CA TRP A 158 8.18 -22.63 22.79
C TRP A 158 7.66 -23.49 23.94
N ALA A 159 6.42 -23.88 23.90
CA ALA A 159 5.78 -24.66 24.97
C ALA A 159 6.12 -26.15 24.97
N LYS A 160 7.00 -26.57 24.10
CA LYS A 160 7.43 -27.99 24.07
C LYS A 160 8.50 -28.27 25.11
#